data_9fe4084151ebc2c64b4b7ae045c45a8f
#
_entry.id   9fe4084151ebc2c64b4b7ae045c45a8f
#
_cell.length_a   1.000
_cell.length_b   1.000
_cell.length_c   1.000
_cell.angle_alpha   90.00
_cell.angle_beta   90.00
_cell.angle_gamma   90.00
#
_symmetry.space_group_name_H-M   'P 1'
#
loop_
_entity.id
_entity.type
_entity.pdbx_description
1 polymer ?
#
loop_
_entity_poly.entity_id
_entity_poly.type
_entity_poly.pdbx_seq_one_letter_code
_entity_poly.pdbx_strand_id
1 'polypeptide(L)'
;MTSPRRDPGGQRVADGTAAGASRERPPVTRTFAGGDPETVARSTISTATPTKCQARTRLYRNGRLELEGFPVADISEYSRDHAVTIWLDLADPDHDDLAVLSEEFGLHPLAVEDAEDERQRPKLDRYRTHLFLNAYGSQLDTATGELDTSEVAAFVTPRALITVRKDNGLDIGAVVDRWDASSDLAKFGVGFLLHGLLDYIVDGHFDTVQSLDDAVESLEDRLFADAPQSLDVQRRSFELRKSLVMLRRLVIPMREVVNALMRRDLHVVSEEMMPYYQDVYDHVLRAADWTDSLRDLVTSILETNLTIQGNRMNVITKKVTSWAAIIAVPTLVTGFYGMNVPYPGFSRTGGLIASVAIMAVAGVTLYLVFKRKDWL
;
A
#
# COMPACT_ATOMS: atom_id res chain seq x y z
N MET A 1 -41.13 27.88 -22.88
CA MET A 1 -42.26 28.27 -22.00
C MET A 1 -41.67 28.43 -20.60
N THR A 2 -41.39 29.66 -20.32
CA THR A 2 -41.78 30.55 -19.21
C THR A 2 -41.20 30.21 -17.82
N SER A 3 -40.17 30.97 -17.50
CA SER A 3 -39.82 31.47 -16.15
C SER A 3 -40.98 32.30 -15.57
N PRO A 4 -41.12 32.66 -14.28
CA PRO A 4 -40.26 33.67 -13.67
C PRO A 4 -39.97 33.55 -12.14
N ARG A 5 -38.82 34.14 -11.72
CA ARG A 5 -38.52 35.16 -10.68
C ARG A 5 -39.53 35.39 -9.54
N ARG A 6 -38.96 35.47 -8.30
CA ARG A 6 -39.10 36.61 -7.35
C ARG A 6 -38.22 36.47 -6.12
N ASP A 7 -37.30 37.39 -5.98
CA ASP A 7 -36.85 38.07 -4.79
C ASP A 7 -37.84 39.24 -4.48
N PRO A 8 -37.85 39.97 -3.36
CA PRO A 8 -36.79 40.40 -2.48
C PRO A 8 -37.23 40.78 -1.00
N GLY A 9 -36.28 41.30 -0.21
CA GLY A 9 -36.47 42.26 0.88
C GLY A 9 -36.21 41.69 2.27
N GLY A 10 -35.50 42.27 3.17
CA GLY A 10 -34.95 43.61 3.33
C GLY A 10 -34.78 43.94 4.81
N GLN A 11 -33.69 44.64 5.13
CA GLN A 11 -33.61 45.64 6.22
C GLN A 11 -33.58 45.13 7.67
N ARG A 12 -32.75 45.62 8.53
CA ARG A 12 -31.91 46.74 8.94
C ARG A 12 -31.61 46.68 10.43
N VAL A 13 -30.40 47.10 10.81
CA VAL A 13 -30.01 48.13 11.82
C VAL A 13 -30.04 47.73 13.31
N ALA A 14 -28.97 47.86 14.06
CA ALA A 14 -28.43 48.99 14.80
C ALA A 14 -27.22 48.57 15.67
N ASP A 15 -26.15 49.31 15.57
CA ASP A 15 -25.52 50.23 16.50
C ASP A 15 -25.14 49.73 17.91
N GLY A 16 -23.89 49.91 18.24
CA GLY A 16 -23.38 49.85 19.61
C GLY A 16 -21.89 50.24 19.71
N THR A 17 -21.61 51.51 19.74
CA THR A 17 -20.37 52.22 20.06
C THR A 17 -19.80 51.89 21.44
N ALA A 18 -18.47 51.77 21.56
CA ALA A 18 -17.61 52.29 22.66
C ALA A 18 -16.13 52.06 22.32
N ALA A 19 -15.37 53.00 21.98
CA ALA A 19 -14.44 53.93 22.61
C ALA A 19 -13.38 53.28 23.50
N GLY A 20 -12.09 53.51 23.12
CA GLY A 20 -11.11 53.78 24.16
C GLY A 20 -9.74 53.17 24.03
N ALA A 21 -8.78 54.04 23.75
CA ALA A 21 -7.42 54.11 24.24
C ALA A 21 -6.27 53.70 23.31
N SER A 22 -5.82 54.69 22.58
CA SER A 22 -4.48 54.85 22.02
C SER A 22 -3.43 54.85 23.13
N ARG A 23 -2.40 54.05 23.02
CA ARG A 23 -1.13 54.24 23.73
C ARG A 23 -0.03 54.54 22.72
N GLU A 24 0.36 55.78 22.65
CA GLU A 24 1.55 56.30 21.98
C GLU A 24 2.82 55.70 22.61
N ARG A 25 3.77 55.25 21.78
CA ARG A 25 5.17 55.02 22.18
C ARG A 25 6.03 56.19 21.71
N PRO A 26 6.98 56.66 22.55
CA PRO A 26 7.84 57.77 22.20
C PRO A 26 8.92 57.38 21.20
N PRO A 27 9.47 58.35 20.43
CA PRO A 27 10.49 58.12 19.44
C PRO A 27 11.88 57.91 20.07
N VAL A 28 12.60 56.87 19.67
CA VAL A 28 14.00 56.64 20.05
C VAL A 28 14.89 57.31 19.01
N THR A 29 15.50 58.40 19.40
CA THR A 29 16.56 59.11 18.68
C THR A 29 17.84 58.26 18.74
N ARG A 30 18.35 57.77 17.62
CA ARG A 30 19.69 57.16 17.51
C ARG A 30 20.65 58.15 16.90
N THR A 31 21.60 58.57 17.72
CA THR A 31 22.77 59.35 17.38
C THR A 31 23.75 58.47 16.57
N PHE A 32 24.13 58.94 15.39
CA PHE A 32 25.23 58.36 14.61
C PHE A 32 26.55 58.88 15.20
N ALA A 33 27.41 57.94 15.63
CA ALA A 33 28.82 58.19 15.85
C ALA A 33 29.61 57.42 14.78
N GLY A 34 30.46 58.15 14.05
CA GLY A 34 31.31 57.64 13.01
C GLY A 34 32.46 56.76 13.57
N GLY A 35 32.88 55.81 12.79
CA GLY A 35 34.05 54.96 13.04
C GLY A 35 34.48 54.22 11.73
N ASP A 36 35.70 54.30 11.44
CA ASP A 36 36.50 54.07 10.24
C ASP A 36 36.28 52.77 9.47
N PRO A 37 36.61 52.76 8.16
CA PRO A 37 36.54 51.59 7.30
C PRO A 37 37.87 50.85 7.23
N GLU A 38 38.09 49.86 8.07
CA GLU A 38 39.10 48.81 7.82
C GLU A 38 38.84 47.64 8.80
N THR A 39 38.03 46.65 8.38
CA THR A 39 38.12 45.32 8.99
C THR A 39 37.72 44.29 7.97
N VAL A 40 38.72 43.71 7.37
CA VAL A 40 38.87 42.33 6.86
C VAL A 40 37.62 41.46 6.97
N ALA A 41 37.16 41.03 5.79
CA ALA A 41 36.20 39.97 5.66
C ALA A 41 36.67 38.73 6.42
N ARG A 42 36.11 38.51 7.61
CA ARG A 42 36.12 37.20 8.23
C ARG A 42 35.08 36.34 7.50
N SER A 43 35.60 35.42 6.68
CA SER A 43 34.83 34.28 6.23
C SER A 43 34.23 33.61 7.45
N THR A 44 32.92 33.72 7.59
CA THR A 44 32.15 32.84 8.47
C THR A 44 32.29 31.44 7.93
N ILE A 45 33.19 30.67 8.55
CA ILE A 45 33.18 29.21 8.44
C ILE A 45 31.84 28.82 9.05
N SER A 46 30.91 28.43 8.21
CA SER A 46 29.67 27.75 8.63
C SER A 46 30.13 26.48 9.34
N THR A 47 30.05 26.44 10.66
CA THR A 47 30.18 25.22 11.43
C THR A 47 28.89 24.43 11.20
N ALA A 48 28.86 23.64 10.11
CA ALA A 48 27.79 22.70 9.87
C ALA A 48 27.73 21.76 11.10
N THR A 49 26.59 21.71 11.77
CA THR A 49 26.35 20.82 12.89
C THR A 49 26.44 19.38 12.36
N PRO A 50 27.21 18.48 13.00
CA PRO A 50 27.26 17.09 12.54
C PRO A 50 25.87 16.47 12.65
N THR A 51 25.44 15.77 11.61
CA THR A 51 24.21 14.97 11.62
C THR A 51 24.27 13.93 12.72
N LYS A 52 23.18 13.76 13.47
CA LYS A 52 23.08 12.77 14.56
C LYS A 52 22.67 11.40 14.06
N CYS A 53 22.03 11.34 12.89
CA CYS A 53 21.57 10.11 12.26
C CYS A 53 22.70 9.34 11.56
N GLN A 54 22.44 8.06 11.23
CA GLN A 54 23.34 7.30 10.38
C GLN A 54 23.32 7.85 8.96
N ALA A 55 24.47 8.39 8.54
CA ALA A 55 24.64 8.89 7.18
C ALA A 55 25.62 8.01 6.39
N ARG A 56 25.30 7.75 5.12
CA ARG A 56 26.22 7.17 4.14
C ARG A 56 26.44 8.16 3.02
N THR A 57 27.68 8.31 2.58
CA THR A 57 28.04 9.27 1.52
C THR A 57 28.89 8.58 0.48
N ARG A 58 28.65 8.89 -0.81
CA ARG A 58 29.48 8.48 -1.94
C ARG A 58 29.66 9.65 -2.90
N LEU A 59 30.85 9.78 -3.42
CA LEU A 59 31.21 10.80 -4.37
C LEU A 59 31.79 10.14 -5.62
N TYR A 60 31.18 10.47 -6.74
CA TYR A 60 31.65 10.04 -8.07
C TYR A 60 32.20 11.23 -8.82
N ARG A 61 33.42 11.11 -9.34
CA ARG A 61 34.05 12.11 -10.22
C ARG A 61 34.18 11.54 -11.61
N ASN A 62 33.61 12.23 -12.60
CA ASN A 62 33.61 11.77 -13.99
C ASN A 62 33.15 10.30 -14.15
N GLY A 63 32.13 9.91 -13.39
CA GLY A 63 31.57 8.56 -13.42
C GLY A 63 32.39 7.47 -12.72
N ARG A 64 33.36 7.84 -11.88
CA ARG A 64 34.13 6.90 -11.06
C ARG A 64 33.98 7.21 -9.59
N LEU A 65 33.75 6.19 -8.79
CA LEU A 65 33.73 6.33 -7.34
C LEU A 65 35.10 6.80 -6.86
N GLU A 66 35.16 7.95 -6.18
CA GLU A 66 36.40 8.58 -5.69
C GLU A 66 36.46 8.53 -4.15
N LEU A 67 35.36 8.82 -3.49
CA LEU A 67 35.29 8.86 -2.03
C LEU A 67 34.00 8.15 -1.52
N GLU A 68 34.11 7.52 -0.36
CA GLU A 68 33.00 6.91 0.36
C GLU A 68 33.16 7.19 1.86
N GLY A 69 32.05 7.42 2.57
CA GLY A 69 32.03 7.62 4.01
C GLY A 69 32.61 8.96 4.47
N PHE A 70 32.61 9.99 3.62
CA PHE A 70 33.05 11.33 4.02
C PHE A 70 31.96 12.05 4.84
N PRO A 71 32.33 13.02 5.72
CA PRO A 71 31.39 13.74 6.55
C PRO A 71 30.35 14.52 5.73
N VAL A 72 29.09 14.56 6.18
CA VAL A 72 28.01 15.32 5.54
C VAL A 72 28.36 16.82 5.46
N ALA A 73 29.10 17.35 6.45
CA ALA A 73 29.55 18.73 6.47
C ALA A 73 30.42 19.14 5.27
N ASP A 74 31.11 18.17 4.64
CA ASP A 74 32.01 18.44 3.52
C ASP A 74 31.28 18.47 2.17
N ILE A 75 29.98 18.14 2.15
CA ILE A 75 29.19 18.05 0.91
C ILE A 75 29.12 19.39 0.19
N SER A 76 28.98 20.50 0.90
CA SER A 76 28.94 21.84 0.32
C SER A 76 30.21 22.22 -0.42
N GLU A 77 31.37 21.69 0.00
CA GLU A 77 32.65 21.90 -0.70
C GLU A 77 32.65 21.12 -2.02
N TYR A 78 32.26 19.85 -1.99
CA TYR A 78 32.22 18.99 -3.18
C TYR A 78 31.14 19.36 -4.18
N SER A 79 29.99 19.87 -3.71
CA SER A 79 28.86 20.26 -4.56
C SER A 79 29.16 21.42 -5.53
N ARG A 80 30.25 22.16 -5.29
CA ARG A 80 30.70 23.28 -6.17
C ARG A 80 31.35 22.79 -7.45
N ASP A 81 31.91 21.56 -7.45
CA ASP A 81 32.56 21.00 -8.62
C ASP A 81 31.50 20.38 -9.57
N HIS A 82 31.49 20.85 -10.81
CA HIS A 82 30.56 20.41 -11.84
C HIS A 82 30.81 18.96 -12.34
N ALA A 83 32.00 18.41 -12.09
CA ALA A 83 32.39 17.05 -12.49
C ALA A 83 31.98 16.00 -11.45
N VAL A 84 31.35 16.42 -10.33
CA VAL A 84 31.06 15.58 -9.20
C VAL A 84 29.56 15.24 -9.14
N THR A 85 29.27 13.99 -8.85
CA THR A 85 27.95 13.48 -8.47
C THR A 85 28.02 12.91 -7.07
N ILE A 86 27.10 13.29 -6.21
CA ILE A 86 27.07 12.90 -4.80
C ILE A 86 25.84 12.05 -4.53
N TRP A 87 26.01 11.01 -3.76
CA TRP A 87 24.91 10.34 -3.07
C TRP A 87 25.08 10.50 -1.57
N LEU A 88 23.97 10.85 -0.92
CA LEU A 88 23.82 10.94 0.53
C LEU A 88 22.60 10.12 0.94
N ASP A 89 22.75 9.24 1.90
CA ASP A 89 21.66 8.49 2.52
C ASP A 89 21.59 8.80 4.01
N LEU A 90 20.41 9.13 4.47
CA LEU A 90 20.11 9.36 5.88
C LEU A 90 19.09 8.33 6.37
N ALA A 91 19.45 7.62 7.44
CA ALA A 91 18.55 6.68 8.09
C ALA A 91 18.03 7.31 9.39
N ASP A 92 16.70 7.46 9.48
CA ASP A 92 15.96 8.02 10.61
C ASP A 92 16.49 9.41 11.05
N PRO A 93 16.58 10.39 10.12
CA PRO A 93 17.02 11.74 10.45
C PRO A 93 15.99 12.48 11.30
N ASP A 94 16.47 13.31 12.24
CA ASP A 94 15.62 14.24 12.96
C ASP A 94 15.41 15.56 12.17
N HIS A 95 14.54 16.42 12.70
CA HIS A 95 14.25 17.71 12.07
C HIS A 95 15.51 18.58 11.88
N ASP A 96 16.45 18.54 12.83
CA ASP A 96 17.69 19.31 12.76
C ASP A 96 18.59 18.80 11.63
N ASP A 97 18.66 17.47 11.44
CA ASP A 97 19.42 16.85 10.36
C ASP A 97 18.89 17.28 8.99
N LEU A 98 17.56 17.29 8.80
CA LEU A 98 16.93 17.73 7.55
C LEU A 98 17.01 19.24 7.33
N ALA A 99 17.01 20.06 8.39
CA ALA A 99 17.20 21.49 8.30
C ALA A 99 18.59 21.84 7.72
N VAL A 100 19.64 21.12 8.15
CA VAL A 100 21.00 21.28 7.59
C VAL A 100 21.00 21.02 6.09
N LEU A 101 20.35 19.93 5.64
CA LEU A 101 20.25 19.64 4.20
C LEU A 101 19.47 20.67 3.42
N SER A 102 18.41 21.21 4.04
CA SER A 102 17.58 22.26 3.43
C SER A 102 18.39 23.53 3.14
N GLU A 103 19.26 23.92 4.06
CA GLU A 103 20.16 25.06 3.85
C GLU A 103 21.24 24.79 2.80
N GLU A 104 21.88 23.62 2.86
CA GLU A 104 23.00 23.26 1.98
C GLU A 104 22.57 23.08 0.51
N PHE A 105 21.43 22.42 0.27
CA PHE A 105 20.94 22.12 -1.08
C PHE A 105 19.84 23.06 -1.57
N GLY A 106 19.38 24.01 -0.74
CA GLY A 106 18.27 24.89 -1.07
C GLY A 106 16.98 24.12 -1.30
N LEU A 107 16.70 23.13 -0.42
CA LEU A 107 15.50 22.31 -0.54
C LEU A 107 14.26 23.12 -0.18
N HIS A 108 13.16 22.78 -0.82
CA HIS A 108 11.89 23.49 -0.56
C HIS A 108 11.28 23.01 0.76
N PRO A 109 10.79 23.92 1.65
CA PRO A 109 10.25 23.56 2.96
C PRO A 109 9.14 22.50 2.89
N LEU A 110 8.25 22.56 1.91
CA LEU A 110 7.20 21.54 1.72
C LEU A 110 7.77 20.15 1.38
N ALA A 111 8.89 20.08 0.66
CA ALA A 111 9.52 18.81 0.35
C ALA A 111 10.23 18.21 1.57
N VAL A 112 10.75 19.06 2.46
CA VAL A 112 11.32 18.64 3.75
C VAL A 112 10.21 18.15 4.68
N GLU A 113 9.10 18.90 4.80
CA GLU A 113 7.92 18.50 5.55
C GLU A 113 7.38 17.12 5.05
N ASP A 114 7.27 16.95 3.74
CA ASP A 114 6.86 15.68 3.13
C ASP A 114 7.82 14.51 3.46
N ALA A 115 9.12 14.79 3.60
CA ALA A 115 10.11 13.78 3.99
C ALA A 115 10.06 13.46 5.50
N GLU A 116 9.56 14.38 6.34
CA GLU A 116 9.32 14.16 7.77
C GLU A 116 8.01 13.44 8.02
N ASP A 117 6.98 13.70 7.20
CA ASP A 117 5.66 13.10 7.35
C ASP A 117 5.69 11.61 7.00
N GLU A 118 4.93 10.82 7.77
CA GLU A 118 4.75 9.39 7.50
C GLU A 118 3.60 9.15 6.52
N ARG A 119 3.76 8.11 5.68
CA ARG A 119 2.68 7.52 4.85
C ARG A 119 2.20 8.40 3.70
N GLN A 120 3.10 9.12 3.09
CA GLN A 120 2.86 9.77 1.82
C GLN A 120 2.57 8.72 0.72
N ARG A 121 1.89 9.11 -0.36
CA ARG A 121 1.78 8.22 -1.54
C ARG A 121 3.07 8.31 -2.36
N PRO A 122 3.43 7.28 -3.12
CA PRO A 122 4.45 7.44 -4.14
C PRO A 122 4.10 8.64 -5.02
N LYS A 123 5.01 9.61 -5.14
CA LYS A 123 4.80 10.85 -5.88
C LYS A 123 6.11 11.43 -6.39
N LEU A 124 6.01 12.28 -7.39
CA LEU A 124 7.12 13.09 -7.90
C LEU A 124 6.68 14.55 -7.97
N ASP A 125 7.27 15.38 -7.13
CA ASP A 125 7.02 16.81 -7.10
C ASP A 125 8.22 17.58 -7.69
N ARG A 126 7.93 18.61 -8.49
CA ARG A 126 8.95 19.45 -9.12
C ARG A 126 9.03 20.78 -8.41
N TYR A 127 10.22 21.07 -7.90
CA TYR A 127 10.60 22.37 -7.35
C TYR A 127 11.61 23.08 -8.28
N ARG A 128 11.94 24.31 -7.97
CA ARG A 128 12.87 25.08 -8.82
C ARG A 128 14.30 24.54 -8.81
N THR A 129 14.75 24.00 -7.69
CA THR A 129 16.12 23.55 -7.43
C THR A 129 16.30 22.05 -7.50
N HIS A 130 15.20 21.29 -7.30
CA HIS A 130 15.25 19.83 -7.19
C HIS A 130 13.90 19.20 -7.57
N LEU A 131 13.93 17.87 -7.77
CA LEU A 131 12.71 17.04 -7.70
C LEU A 131 12.65 16.40 -6.32
N PHE A 132 11.45 16.21 -5.81
CA PHE A 132 11.17 15.40 -4.64
C PHE A 132 10.42 14.15 -5.08
N LEU A 133 10.94 13.00 -4.72
CA LEU A 133 10.37 11.69 -5.00
C LEU A 133 10.04 11.02 -3.67
N ASN A 134 8.87 10.44 -3.56
CA ASN A 134 8.55 9.48 -2.50
C ASN A 134 8.21 8.12 -3.12
N ALA A 135 8.81 7.04 -2.62
CA ALA A 135 8.65 5.68 -3.08
C ALA A 135 8.67 4.70 -1.90
N TYR A 136 8.26 3.46 -2.14
CA TYR A 136 8.19 2.42 -1.11
C TYR A 136 8.79 1.12 -1.62
N GLY A 137 9.68 0.52 -0.85
CA GLY A 137 9.94 -0.90 -0.93
C GLY A 137 8.77 -1.71 -0.38
N SER A 138 8.62 -2.96 -0.82
CA SER A 138 7.59 -3.87 -0.31
C SER A 138 8.15 -5.28 -0.16
N GLN A 139 7.66 -5.98 0.87
CA GLN A 139 7.97 -7.39 1.12
C GLN A 139 6.76 -8.08 1.73
N LEU A 140 6.47 -9.31 1.30
CA LEU A 140 5.40 -10.13 1.87
C LEU A 140 5.95 -11.02 2.99
N ASP A 141 5.37 -10.94 4.18
CA ASP A 141 5.50 -12.00 5.17
C ASP A 141 4.62 -13.19 4.74
N THR A 142 5.24 -14.22 4.20
CA THR A 142 4.53 -15.41 3.68
C THR A 142 3.81 -16.19 4.78
N ALA A 143 4.23 -16.08 6.04
CA ALA A 143 3.60 -16.77 7.15
C ALA A 143 2.28 -16.12 7.56
N THR A 144 2.25 -14.80 7.68
CA THR A 144 1.06 -14.03 8.06
C THR A 144 0.24 -13.59 6.86
N GLY A 145 0.89 -13.38 5.69
CA GLY A 145 0.31 -12.77 4.50
C GLY A 145 0.19 -11.27 4.61
N GLU A 146 0.84 -10.64 5.58
CA GLU A 146 0.90 -9.19 5.71
C GLU A 146 2.00 -8.62 4.80
N LEU A 147 1.72 -7.45 4.26
CA LEU A 147 2.64 -6.69 3.43
C LEU A 147 3.40 -5.69 4.29
N ASP A 148 4.70 -5.85 4.40
CA ASP A 148 5.60 -4.86 4.98
C ASP A 148 6.03 -3.86 3.92
N THR A 149 6.09 -2.58 4.30
CA THR A 149 6.43 -1.48 3.39
C THR A 149 7.42 -0.54 4.04
N SER A 150 8.47 -0.16 3.31
CA SER A 150 9.52 0.75 3.77
C SER A 150 9.57 1.99 2.89
N GLU A 151 9.38 3.15 3.52
CA GLU A 151 9.34 4.44 2.83
C GLU A 151 10.76 4.96 2.56
N VAL A 152 10.96 5.47 1.35
CA VAL A 152 12.15 6.24 0.98
C VAL A 152 11.74 7.52 0.29
N ALA A 153 12.13 8.66 0.86
CA ALA A 153 12.08 9.95 0.21
C ALA A 153 13.40 10.24 -0.48
N ALA A 154 13.38 10.85 -1.66
CA ALA A 154 14.56 11.19 -2.39
C ALA A 154 14.49 12.62 -2.95
N PHE A 155 15.49 13.43 -2.64
CA PHE A 155 15.69 14.72 -3.27
C PHE A 155 16.69 14.57 -4.41
N VAL A 156 16.25 14.91 -5.61
CA VAL A 156 17.03 14.77 -6.83
C VAL A 156 17.43 16.16 -7.30
N THR A 157 18.68 16.53 -7.07
CA THR A 157 19.27 17.78 -7.55
C THR A 157 20.06 17.52 -8.84
N PRO A 158 20.55 18.53 -9.54
CA PRO A 158 21.38 18.28 -10.73
C PRO A 158 22.67 17.49 -10.48
N ARG A 159 23.16 17.42 -9.23
CA ARG A 159 24.44 16.80 -8.86
C ARG A 159 24.40 15.92 -7.63
N ALA A 160 23.28 15.85 -6.95
CA ALA A 160 23.14 14.99 -5.78
C ALA A 160 21.82 14.23 -5.78
N LEU A 161 21.88 12.97 -5.41
CA LEU A 161 20.76 12.17 -4.97
C LEU A 161 20.83 12.06 -3.43
N ILE A 162 19.83 12.56 -2.73
CA ILE A 162 19.73 12.48 -1.28
C ILE A 162 18.57 11.57 -0.95
N THR A 163 18.84 10.45 -0.29
CA THR A 163 17.83 9.51 0.16
C THR A 163 17.60 9.65 1.67
N VAL A 164 16.34 9.67 2.08
CA VAL A 164 15.90 9.73 3.47
C VAL A 164 15.02 8.52 3.73
N ARG A 165 15.41 7.70 4.69
CA ARG A 165 14.68 6.49 5.08
C ARG A 165 14.29 6.59 6.54
N LYS A 166 13.05 6.23 6.86
CA LYS A 166 12.52 6.24 8.23
C LYS A 166 12.77 4.95 8.98
N ASP A 167 13.06 3.87 8.23
CA ASP A 167 13.36 2.56 8.76
C ASP A 167 14.50 1.88 7.98
N ASN A 168 14.87 0.68 8.39
CA ASN A 168 15.89 -0.13 7.74
C ASN A 168 15.28 -1.27 6.88
N GLY A 169 13.99 -1.20 6.57
CA GLY A 169 13.34 -2.24 5.77
C GLY A 169 13.74 -2.22 4.29
N LEU A 170 14.18 -1.07 3.77
CA LEU A 170 14.82 -1.00 2.45
C LEU A 170 16.34 -1.27 2.61
N ASP A 171 16.82 -2.35 2.00
CA ASP A 171 18.26 -2.66 1.99
C ASP A 171 19.02 -1.75 1.03
N ILE A 172 19.49 -0.64 1.57
CA ILE A 172 20.26 0.34 0.81
C ILE A 172 21.64 -0.21 0.40
N GLY A 173 22.14 -1.26 1.07
CA GLY A 173 23.37 -1.95 0.66
C GLY A 173 23.20 -2.63 -0.69
N ALA A 174 22.06 -3.30 -0.90
CA ALA A 174 21.75 -3.93 -2.18
C ALA A 174 21.60 -2.91 -3.33
N VAL A 175 21.10 -1.69 -3.06
CA VAL A 175 21.10 -0.59 -4.04
C VAL A 175 22.54 -0.18 -4.41
N VAL A 176 23.41 -0.06 -3.40
CA VAL A 176 24.84 0.25 -3.60
C VAL A 176 25.52 -0.83 -4.43
N ASP A 177 25.30 -2.11 -4.15
CA ASP A 177 25.84 -3.23 -4.91
C ASP A 177 25.42 -3.19 -6.39
N ARG A 178 24.17 -2.76 -6.70
CA ARG A 178 23.70 -2.55 -8.08
C ARG A 178 24.47 -1.43 -8.79
N TRP A 179 24.72 -0.32 -8.10
CA TRP A 179 25.52 0.77 -8.66
C TRP A 179 26.95 0.31 -8.96
N ASP A 180 27.56 -0.47 -8.06
CA ASP A 180 28.91 -0.99 -8.24
C ASP A 180 28.99 -2.02 -9.38
N ALA A 181 27.96 -2.84 -9.55
CA ALA A 181 27.84 -3.79 -10.65
C ALA A 181 27.69 -3.12 -12.03
N SER A 182 27.12 -1.90 -12.07
CA SER A 182 26.88 -1.13 -13.30
C SER A 182 27.69 0.17 -13.35
N SER A 183 28.91 0.14 -12.85
CA SER A 183 29.78 1.33 -12.66
C SER A 183 30.11 2.08 -13.96
N ASP A 184 30.01 1.44 -15.13
CA ASP A 184 30.17 2.07 -16.46
C ASP A 184 29.05 3.09 -16.77
N LEU A 185 27.88 2.99 -16.11
CA LEU A 185 26.77 3.91 -16.22
C LEU A 185 26.89 5.12 -15.27
N ALA A 186 27.79 5.10 -14.30
CA ALA A 186 27.98 6.18 -13.33
C ALA A 186 28.34 7.53 -13.97
N LYS A 187 28.85 7.52 -15.21
CA LYS A 187 29.10 8.73 -16.04
C LYS A 187 27.82 9.53 -16.33
N PHE A 188 26.62 8.94 -16.20
CA PHE A 188 25.35 9.61 -16.39
C PHE A 188 24.84 10.29 -15.11
N GLY A 189 25.65 10.30 -14.06
CA GLY A 189 25.44 11.12 -12.87
C GLY A 189 24.20 10.72 -12.06
N VAL A 190 23.44 11.72 -11.62
CA VAL A 190 22.27 11.51 -10.73
C VAL A 190 21.20 10.64 -11.37
N GLY A 191 21.03 10.72 -12.69
CA GLY A 191 20.07 9.86 -13.41
C GLY A 191 20.39 8.37 -13.27
N PHE A 192 21.67 8.00 -13.23
CA PHE A 192 22.09 6.63 -12.96
C PHE A 192 21.80 6.19 -11.53
N LEU A 193 22.13 7.03 -10.54
CA LEU A 193 21.87 6.72 -9.13
C LEU A 193 20.37 6.55 -8.86
N LEU A 194 19.56 7.48 -9.38
CA LEU A 194 18.10 7.39 -9.26
C LEU A 194 17.54 6.15 -9.95
N HIS A 195 18.06 5.80 -11.14
CA HIS A 195 17.66 4.56 -11.82
C HIS A 195 17.89 3.34 -10.93
N GLY A 196 19.10 3.15 -10.39
CA GLY A 196 19.41 1.98 -9.57
C GLY A 196 18.54 1.87 -8.30
N LEU A 197 18.18 3.01 -7.70
CA LEU A 197 17.22 3.04 -6.58
C LEU A 197 15.82 2.59 -7.02
N LEU A 198 15.31 3.14 -8.13
CA LEU A 198 13.97 2.81 -8.63
C LEU A 198 13.88 1.37 -9.14
N ASP A 199 14.90 0.90 -9.82
CA ASP A 199 15.03 -0.47 -10.30
C ASP A 199 14.98 -1.47 -9.14
N TYR A 200 15.73 -1.21 -8.06
CA TYR A 200 15.68 -2.03 -6.86
C TYR A 200 14.29 -2.08 -6.22
N ILE A 201 13.64 -0.92 -6.10
CA ILE A 201 12.29 -0.82 -5.51
C ILE A 201 11.27 -1.58 -6.37
N VAL A 202 11.32 -1.42 -7.68
CA VAL A 202 10.37 -2.04 -8.61
C VAL A 202 10.57 -3.54 -8.71
N ASP A 203 11.81 -4.03 -8.67
CA ASP A 203 12.10 -5.47 -8.56
C ASP A 203 11.52 -6.04 -7.26
N GLY A 204 11.66 -5.33 -6.13
CA GLY A 204 11.04 -5.72 -4.86
C GLY A 204 9.50 -5.79 -4.95
N HIS A 205 8.86 -4.90 -5.70
CA HIS A 205 7.41 -5.01 -5.98
C HIS A 205 7.09 -6.28 -6.77
N PHE A 206 7.92 -6.62 -7.77
CA PHE A 206 7.72 -7.80 -8.59
C PHE A 206 7.88 -9.09 -7.77
N ASP A 207 8.90 -9.18 -6.93
CA ASP A 207 9.13 -10.29 -6.01
C ASP A 207 7.96 -10.44 -5.01
N THR A 208 7.41 -9.31 -4.56
CA THR A 208 6.24 -9.28 -3.69
C THR A 208 4.98 -9.81 -4.39
N VAL A 209 4.75 -9.41 -5.65
CA VAL A 209 3.64 -9.94 -6.46
C VAL A 209 3.79 -11.45 -6.66
N GLN A 210 4.99 -11.93 -6.94
CA GLN A 210 5.26 -13.36 -7.09
C GLN A 210 4.98 -14.14 -5.80
N SER A 211 5.42 -13.62 -4.65
CA SER A 211 5.12 -14.23 -3.35
C SER A 211 3.62 -14.25 -3.03
N LEU A 212 2.89 -13.23 -3.47
CA LEU A 212 1.42 -13.18 -3.36
C LEU A 212 0.74 -14.20 -4.28
N ASP A 213 1.26 -14.41 -5.49
CA ASP A 213 0.78 -15.43 -6.43
C ASP A 213 0.91 -16.83 -5.84
N ASP A 214 2.09 -17.19 -5.33
CA ASP A 214 2.34 -18.47 -4.63
C ASP A 214 1.38 -18.66 -3.45
N ALA A 215 1.11 -17.59 -2.69
CA ALA A 215 0.17 -17.63 -1.56
C ALA A 215 -1.29 -17.83 -2.01
N VAL A 216 -1.68 -17.26 -3.15
CA VAL A 216 -3.01 -17.43 -3.75
C VAL A 216 -3.17 -18.83 -4.32
N GLU A 217 -2.15 -19.39 -4.99
CA GLU A 217 -2.15 -20.79 -5.45
C GLU A 217 -2.32 -21.77 -4.29
N SER A 218 -1.57 -21.58 -3.20
CA SER A 218 -1.74 -22.35 -1.96
C SER A 218 -3.16 -22.25 -1.38
N LEU A 219 -3.81 -21.09 -1.52
CA LEU A 219 -5.17 -20.88 -1.07
C LEU A 219 -6.20 -21.62 -1.96
N GLU A 220 -5.99 -21.68 -3.27
CA GLU A 220 -6.80 -22.46 -4.21
C GLU A 220 -6.73 -23.95 -3.88
N ASP A 221 -5.54 -24.49 -3.63
CA ASP A 221 -5.34 -25.89 -3.23
C ASP A 221 -6.14 -26.23 -1.96
N ARG A 222 -6.14 -25.34 -0.98
CA ARG A 222 -6.93 -25.53 0.26
C ARG A 222 -8.44 -25.46 0.03
N LEU A 223 -8.90 -24.68 -0.94
CA LEU A 223 -10.32 -24.58 -1.29
C LEU A 223 -10.87 -25.90 -1.83
N PHE A 224 -10.07 -26.63 -2.61
CA PHE A 224 -10.45 -27.87 -3.26
C PHE A 224 -10.00 -29.14 -2.51
N ALA A 225 -9.37 -29.01 -1.34
CA ALA A 225 -9.01 -30.16 -0.51
C ALA A 225 -10.23 -30.96 -0.05
N ASP A 226 -10.06 -32.26 0.20
CA ASP A 226 -11.15 -33.17 0.60
C ASP A 226 -11.89 -32.75 1.86
N ALA A 227 -11.21 -32.06 2.78
CA ALA A 227 -11.79 -31.48 4.00
C ALA A 227 -11.46 -29.99 4.12
N PRO A 228 -11.98 -29.12 3.24
CA PRO A 228 -11.62 -27.71 3.25
C PRO A 228 -12.06 -27.04 4.54
N GLN A 229 -11.10 -26.37 5.18
CA GLN A 229 -11.31 -25.51 6.36
C GLN A 229 -11.86 -24.18 5.88
N SER A 230 -13.15 -24.12 5.66
CA SER A 230 -13.84 -22.98 5.04
C SER A 230 -13.56 -21.62 5.72
N LEU A 231 -13.44 -21.61 7.07
CA LEU A 231 -13.10 -20.40 7.82
C LEU A 231 -11.66 -19.97 7.63
N ASP A 232 -10.73 -20.92 7.52
CA ASP A 232 -9.32 -20.63 7.27
C ASP A 232 -9.11 -20.04 5.87
N VAL A 233 -9.73 -20.67 4.85
CA VAL A 233 -9.75 -20.13 3.48
C VAL A 233 -10.32 -18.72 3.45
N GLN A 234 -11.42 -18.48 4.14
CA GLN A 234 -12.03 -17.16 4.18
C GLN A 234 -11.11 -16.12 4.83
N ARG A 235 -10.53 -16.43 5.99
CA ARG A 235 -9.61 -15.54 6.69
C ARG A 235 -8.39 -15.22 5.84
N ARG A 236 -7.75 -16.24 5.28
CA ARG A 236 -6.55 -16.07 4.44
C ARG A 236 -6.84 -15.26 3.18
N SER A 237 -8.00 -15.47 2.56
CA SER A 237 -8.44 -14.63 1.42
C SER A 237 -8.54 -13.15 1.78
N PHE A 238 -9.05 -12.81 2.97
CA PHE A 238 -9.12 -11.42 3.42
C PHE A 238 -7.74 -10.82 3.69
N GLU A 239 -6.82 -11.58 4.26
CA GLU A 239 -5.43 -11.15 4.50
C GLU A 239 -4.73 -10.86 3.17
N LEU A 240 -4.75 -11.79 2.23
CA LEU A 240 -4.15 -11.61 0.91
C LEU A 240 -4.79 -10.46 0.12
N ARG A 241 -6.12 -10.32 0.19
CA ARG A 241 -6.81 -9.19 -0.44
C ARG A 241 -6.37 -7.86 0.13
N LYS A 242 -6.16 -7.76 1.46
CA LYS A 242 -5.65 -6.54 2.12
C LYS A 242 -4.27 -6.19 1.58
N SER A 243 -3.37 -7.17 1.50
CA SER A 243 -2.00 -7.00 1.02
C SER A 243 -1.95 -6.61 -0.47
N LEU A 244 -2.78 -7.24 -1.32
CA LEU A 244 -2.92 -6.87 -2.72
C LEU A 244 -3.44 -5.43 -2.91
N VAL A 245 -4.39 -4.98 -2.08
CA VAL A 245 -4.88 -3.60 -2.11
C VAL A 245 -3.80 -2.62 -1.66
N MET A 246 -2.98 -2.98 -0.67
CA MET A 246 -1.85 -2.15 -0.22
C MET A 246 -0.80 -2.06 -1.33
N LEU A 247 -0.36 -3.19 -1.89
CA LEU A 247 0.63 -3.22 -2.97
C LEU A 247 0.17 -2.40 -4.18
N ARG A 248 -1.09 -2.54 -4.57
CA ARG A 248 -1.68 -1.73 -5.65
C ARG A 248 -1.56 -0.23 -5.43
N ARG A 249 -1.71 0.22 -4.17
CA ARG A 249 -1.58 1.64 -3.79
C ARG A 249 -0.15 2.16 -3.92
N LEU A 250 0.84 1.26 -3.93
CA LEU A 250 2.25 1.60 -4.16
C LEU A 250 2.59 1.55 -5.64
N VAL A 251 2.24 0.47 -6.33
CA VAL A 251 2.66 0.20 -7.70
C VAL A 251 1.99 1.15 -8.71
N ILE A 252 0.68 1.44 -8.57
CA ILE A 252 -0.01 2.30 -9.53
C ILE A 252 0.55 3.72 -9.57
N PRO A 253 0.79 4.42 -8.44
CA PRO A 253 1.42 5.74 -8.50
C PRO A 253 2.87 5.69 -9.00
N MET A 254 3.62 4.60 -8.75
CA MET A 254 4.97 4.44 -9.28
C MET A 254 5.01 4.49 -10.81
N ARG A 255 3.99 4.01 -11.50
CA ARG A 255 3.85 4.17 -12.95
C ARG A 255 3.87 5.65 -13.38
N GLU A 256 3.14 6.50 -12.64
CA GLU A 256 3.12 7.94 -12.92
C GLU A 256 4.47 8.59 -12.61
N VAL A 257 5.12 8.17 -11.53
CA VAL A 257 6.45 8.64 -11.14
C VAL A 257 7.49 8.35 -12.22
N VAL A 258 7.62 7.09 -12.65
CA VAL A 258 8.60 6.69 -13.67
C VAL A 258 8.28 7.35 -15.01
N ASN A 259 7.00 7.39 -15.41
CA ASN A 259 6.59 8.09 -16.63
C ASN A 259 6.91 9.58 -16.61
N ALA A 260 6.73 10.24 -15.46
CA ALA A 260 7.07 11.65 -15.30
C ALA A 260 8.59 11.90 -15.42
N LEU A 261 9.43 11.00 -14.84
CA LEU A 261 10.88 11.09 -14.92
C LEU A 261 11.42 10.97 -16.36
N MET A 262 10.77 10.14 -17.19
CA MET A 262 11.12 9.97 -18.59
C MET A 262 10.79 11.20 -19.47
N ARG A 263 10.03 12.17 -18.94
CA ARG A 263 9.71 13.39 -19.68
C ARG A 263 10.94 14.27 -19.84
N ARG A 264 11.22 14.67 -21.06
CA ARG A 264 12.40 15.47 -21.43
C ARG A 264 12.50 16.84 -20.76
N ASP A 265 11.40 17.39 -20.27
CA ASP A 265 11.35 18.70 -19.61
C ASP A 265 11.94 18.71 -18.19
N LEU A 266 12.20 17.55 -17.59
CA LEU A 266 12.83 17.44 -16.27
C LEU A 266 14.36 17.44 -16.30
N HIS A 267 14.97 17.09 -17.46
CA HIS A 267 16.43 17.05 -17.68
C HIS A 267 17.23 16.19 -16.67
N VAL A 268 16.59 15.24 -15.99
CA VAL A 268 17.24 14.32 -15.02
C VAL A 268 17.73 13.07 -15.71
N VAL A 269 16.96 12.59 -16.68
CA VAL A 269 17.28 11.38 -17.45
C VAL A 269 17.87 11.76 -18.77
N SER A 270 19.13 11.35 -19.01
CA SER A 270 19.78 11.54 -20.31
C SER A 270 19.17 10.60 -21.38
N GLU A 271 19.40 10.91 -22.67
CA GLU A 271 18.90 10.06 -23.76
C GLU A 271 19.47 8.64 -23.68
N GLU A 272 20.70 8.50 -23.23
CA GLU A 272 21.37 7.21 -23.07
C GLU A 272 20.79 6.38 -21.92
N MET A 273 20.26 7.02 -20.87
CA MET A 273 19.59 6.35 -19.75
C MET A 273 18.12 6.02 -20.05
N MET A 274 17.54 6.58 -21.08
CA MET A 274 16.12 6.39 -21.42
C MET A 274 15.72 4.91 -21.57
N PRO A 275 16.48 4.03 -22.23
CA PRO A 275 16.14 2.60 -22.33
C PRO A 275 16.04 1.91 -20.97
N TYR A 276 16.89 2.28 -20.00
CA TYR A 276 16.87 1.71 -18.65
C TYR A 276 15.63 2.14 -17.88
N TYR A 277 15.24 3.41 -17.95
CA TYR A 277 13.99 3.89 -17.36
C TYR A 277 12.76 3.29 -18.02
N GLN A 278 12.83 3.02 -19.33
CA GLN A 278 11.75 2.33 -20.05
C GLN A 278 11.59 0.89 -19.52
N ASP A 279 12.67 0.19 -19.21
CA ASP A 279 12.65 -1.15 -18.64
C ASP A 279 11.99 -1.14 -17.24
N VAL A 280 12.40 -0.20 -16.38
CA VAL A 280 11.75 0.01 -15.06
C VAL A 280 10.24 0.30 -15.22
N TYR A 281 9.87 1.13 -16.20
CA TYR A 281 8.47 1.43 -16.48
C TYR A 281 7.67 0.19 -16.88
N ASP A 282 8.25 -0.65 -17.75
CA ASP A 282 7.62 -1.89 -18.20
C ASP A 282 7.48 -2.90 -17.05
N HIS A 283 8.43 -2.94 -16.12
CA HIS A 283 8.33 -3.74 -14.88
C HIS A 283 7.19 -3.25 -13.98
N VAL A 284 7.05 -1.93 -13.78
CA VAL A 284 5.93 -1.37 -13.00
C VAL A 284 4.59 -1.72 -13.64
N LEU A 285 4.45 -1.62 -14.96
CA LEU A 285 3.20 -2.00 -15.66
C LEU A 285 2.87 -3.46 -15.42
N ARG A 286 3.83 -4.37 -15.58
CA ARG A 286 3.63 -5.81 -15.35
C ARG A 286 3.23 -6.10 -13.90
N ALA A 287 3.89 -5.49 -12.92
CA ALA A 287 3.55 -5.64 -11.51
C ALA A 287 2.13 -5.14 -11.20
N ALA A 288 1.70 -4.03 -11.81
CA ALA A 288 0.36 -3.48 -11.65
C ALA A 288 -0.71 -4.43 -12.22
N ASP A 289 -0.53 -4.89 -13.46
CA ASP A 289 -1.47 -5.79 -14.14
C ASP A 289 -1.57 -7.14 -13.41
N TRP A 290 -0.45 -7.67 -12.94
CA TRP A 290 -0.43 -8.92 -12.18
C TRP A 290 -1.11 -8.77 -10.82
N THR A 291 -0.86 -7.66 -10.10
CA THR A 291 -1.54 -7.34 -8.83
C THR A 291 -3.06 -7.27 -9.00
N ASP A 292 -3.55 -6.62 -10.08
CA ASP A 292 -4.99 -6.54 -10.37
C ASP A 292 -5.57 -7.92 -10.70
N SER A 293 -4.85 -8.77 -11.45
CA SER A 293 -5.26 -10.14 -11.78
C SER A 293 -5.39 -11.02 -10.52
N LEU A 294 -4.41 -10.94 -9.61
CA LEU A 294 -4.45 -11.70 -8.35
C LEU A 294 -5.60 -11.24 -7.43
N ARG A 295 -5.88 -9.92 -7.38
CA ARG A 295 -7.01 -9.41 -6.62
C ARG A 295 -8.35 -9.97 -7.11
N ASP A 296 -8.53 -10.07 -8.43
CA ASP A 296 -9.73 -10.63 -9.03
C ASP A 296 -9.82 -12.14 -8.78
N LEU A 297 -8.70 -12.85 -8.83
CA LEU A 297 -8.61 -14.27 -8.49
C LEU A 297 -9.01 -14.54 -7.02
N VAL A 298 -8.46 -13.79 -6.06
CA VAL A 298 -8.84 -13.89 -4.63
C VAL A 298 -10.33 -13.62 -4.43
N THR A 299 -10.91 -12.70 -5.19
CA THR A 299 -12.36 -12.44 -5.13
C THR A 299 -13.15 -13.66 -5.62
N SER A 300 -12.73 -14.27 -6.72
CA SER A 300 -13.35 -15.50 -7.26
C SER A 300 -13.24 -16.68 -6.29
N ILE A 301 -12.11 -16.82 -5.58
CA ILE A 301 -11.93 -17.84 -4.54
C ILE A 301 -12.94 -17.64 -3.40
N LEU A 302 -13.13 -16.40 -2.93
CA LEU A 302 -14.12 -16.08 -1.90
C LEU A 302 -15.55 -16.44 -2.34
N GLU A 303 -15.94 -16.07 -3.55
CA GLU A 303 -17.26 -16.38 -4.10
C GLU A 303 -17.47 -17.90 -4.26
N THR A 304 -16.45 -18.59 -4.73
CA THR A 304 -16.46 -20.06 -4.85
C THR A 304 -16.59 -20.72 -3.49
N ASN A 305 -15.86 -20.27 -2.47
CA ASN A 305 -15.95 -20.79 -1.11
C ASN A 305 -17.37 -20.63 -0.55
N LEU A 306 -18.00 -19.46 -0.74
CA LEU A 306 -19.39 -19.22 -0.32
C LEU A 306 -20.36 -20.17 -1.05
N THR A 307 -20.15 -20.42 -2.33
CA THR A 307 -20.95 -21.34 -3.13
C THR A 307 -20.83 -22.78 -2.61
N ILE A 308 -19.61 -23.25 -2.33
CA ILE A 308 -19.34 -24.57 -1.75
C ILE A 308 -20.04 -24.70 -0.38
N GLN A 309 -19.96 -23.68 0.48
CA GLN A 309 -20.65 -23.68 1.77
C GLN A 309 -22.19 -23.75 1.61
N GLY A 310 -22.74 -22.96 0.67
CA GLY A 310 -24.17 -22.99 0.34
C GLY A 310 -24.62 -24.37 -0.13
N ASN A 311 -23.85 -25.00 -1.00
CA ASN A 311 -24.14 -26.36 -1.48
C ASN A 311 -24.10 -27.41 -0.36
N ARG A 312 -23.12 -27.31 0.56
CA ARG A 312 -23.06 -28.18 1.75
C ARG A 312 -24.28 -28.01 2.65
N MET A 313 -24.68 -26.75 2.91
CA MET A 313 -25.89 -26.46 3.70
C MET A 313 -27.14 -27.06 3.04
N ASN A 314 -27.26 -26.95 1.71
CA ASN A 314 -28.35 -27.57 0.97
C ASN A 314 -28.36 -29.10 1.10
N VAL A 315 -27.19 -29.76 1.06
CA VAL A 315 -27.09 -31.23 1.27
C VAL A 315 -27.51 -31.59 2.70
N ILE A 316 -27.04 -30.86 3.71
CA ILE A 316 -27.42 -31.09 5.11
C ILE A 316 -28.93 -30.90 5.27
N THR A 317 -29.49 -29.82 4.73
CA THR A 317 -30.94 -29.52 4.81
C THR A 317 -31.75 -30.63 4.14
N LYS A 318 -31.37 -31.13 2.97
CA LYS A 318 -31.99 -32.27 2.29
C LYS A 318 -31.97 -33.50 3.17
N LYS A 319 -30.83 -33.85 3.78
CA LYS A 319 -30.69 -35.01 4.68
C LYS A 319 -31.61 -34.87 5.89
N VAL A 320 -31.58 -33.73 6.59
CA VAL A 320 -32.42 -33.49 7.77
C VAL A 320 -33.91 -33.56 7.42
N THR A 321 -34.31 -32.92 6.32
CA THR A 321 -35.72 -32.92 5.87
C THR A 321 -36.17 -34.34 5.48
N SER A 322 -35.30 -35.12 4.81
CA SER A 322 -35.61 -36.51 4.45
C SER A 322 -35.84 -37.39 5.69
N TRP A 323 -34.98 -37.30 6.69
CA TRP A 323 -35.13 -38.02 7.94
C TRP A 323 -36.38 -37.57 8.71
N ALA A 324 -36.64 -36.25 8.75
CA ALA A 324 -37.85 -35.73 9.37
C ALA A 324 -39.12 -36.28 8.71
N ALA A 325 -39.17 -36.35 7.36
CA ALA A 325 -40.30 -36.92 6.63
C ALA A 325 -40.47 -38.44 6.90
N ILE A 326 -39.38 -39.23 6.97
CA ILE A 326 -39.44 -40.64 7.30
C ILE A 326 -39.99 -40.87 8.72
N ILE A 327 -39.62 -40.02 9.68
CA ILE A 327 -40.13 -40.10 11.08
C ILE A 327 -41.57 -39.60 11.19
N ALA A 328 -41.96 -38.61 10.43
CA ALA A 328 -43.32 -38.03 10.48
C ALA A 328 -44.41 -39.03 10.05
N VAL A 329 -44.11 -39.94 9.11
CA VAL A 329 -45.10 -40.92 8.63
C VAL A 329 -45.54 -41.89 9.73
N PRO A 330 -44.65 -42.59 10.44
CA PRO A 330 -45.04 -43.39 11.60
C PRO A 330 -45.81 -42.61 12.63
N THR A 331 -45.38 -41.35 12.94
CA THR A 331 -46.05 -40.49 13.91
C THR A 331 -47.48 -40.15 13.48
N LEU A 332 -47.70 -39.84 12.20
CA LEU A 332 -49.04 -39.60 11.65
C LEU A 332 -49.93 -40.83 11.77
N VAL A 333 -49.43 -41.98 11.42
CA VAL A 333 -50.17 -43.26 11.48
C VAL A 333 -50.50 -43.60 12.93
N THR A 334 -49.53 -43.53 13.84
CA THR A 334 -49.78 -43.80 15.28
C THR A 334 -50.75 -42.79 15.89
N GLY A 335 -50.67 -41.52 15.49
CA GLY A 335 -51.61 -40.45 15.91
C GLY A 335 -53.03 -40.75 15.43
N PHE A 336 -53.21 -41.15 14.17
CA PHE A 336 -54.50 -41.51 13.62
C PHE A 336 -55.08 -42.75 14.30
N TYR A 337 -54.31 -43.82 14.41
CA TYR A 337 -54.80 -45.09 15.06
C TYR A 337 -54.91 -44.94 16.60
N GLY A 338 -54.28 -43.95 17.22
CA GLY A 338 -54.38 -43.65 18.65
C GLY A 338 -55.58 -42.76 19.01
N MET A 339 -56.36 -42.27 18.04
CA MET A 339 -57.58 -41.49 18.32
C MET A 339 -58.66 -42.39 18.95
N ASN A 340 -59.37 -41.86 19.93
CA ASN A 340 -60.48 -42.51 20.58
C ASN A 340 -61.81 -42.47 19.76
N VAL A 341 -61.68 -42.50 18.42
CA VAL A 341 -62.84 -42.46 17.50
C VAL A 341 -62.88 -43.79 16.73
N PRO A 342 -64.08 -44.42 16.57
CA PRO A 342 -64.19 -45.66 15.82
C PRO A 342 -63.73 -45.53 14.36
N TYR A 343 -62.78 -46.33 13.96
CA TYR A 343 -62.29 -46.44 12.57
C TYR A 343 -62.34 -47.90 12.11
N PRO A 344 -62.28 -48.22 10.81
CA PRO A 344 -62.30 -49.60 10.32
C PRO A 344 -61.15 -50.42 10.92
N GLY A 345 -61.46 -51.53 11.68
CA GLY A 345 -60.48 -52.29 12.41
C GLY A 345 -60.18 -51.89 13.85
N PHE A 346 -60.94 -50.90 14.41
CA PHE A 346 -60.83 -50.49 15.81
C PHE A 346 -61.07 -51.70 16.76
N SER A 347 -60.20 -51.85 17.77
CA SER A 347 -60.18 -52.96 18.73
C SER A 347 -60.02 -54.38 18.15
N ARG A 348 -59.53 -54.53 16.89
CA ARG A 348 -59.20 -55.81 16.25
C ARG A 348 -57.73 -55.94 16.00
N THR A 349 -57.21 -57.15 16.13
CA THR A 349 -55.75 -57.47 15.76
C THR A 349 -55.45 -57.14 14.33
N GLY A 350 -56.41 -57.26 13.41
CA GLY A 350 -56.25 -56.86 12.02
C GLY A 350 -55.95 -55.38 11.81
N GLY A 351 -56.52 -54.47 12.66
CA GLY A 351 -56.23 -53.05 12.63
C GLY A 351 -54.79 -52.73 13.04
N LEU A 352 -54.28 -53.44 14.06
CA LEU A 352 -52.87 -53.29 14.48
C LEU A 352 -51.91 -53.75 13.38
N ILE A 353 -52.17 -54.91 12.79
CA ILE A 353 -51.31 -55.40 11.69
C ILE A 353 -51.32 -54.46 10.48
N ALA A 354 -52.52 -53.94 10.13
CA ALA A 354 -52.66 -52.98 9.03
C ALA A 354 -51.85 -51.68 9.30
N SER A 355 -51.93 -51.11 10.52
CA SER A 355 -51.20 -49.90 10.87
C SER A 355 -49.68 -50.09 10.81
N VAL A 356 -49.18 -51.20 11.35
CA VAL A 356 -47.73 -51.52 11.29
C VAL A 356 -47.30 -51.75 9.84
N ALA A 357 -48.10 -52.45 9.02
CA ALA A 357 -47.79 -52.66 7.61
C ALA A 357 -47.76 -51.33 6.82
N ILE A 358 -48.70 -50.43 7.04
CA ILE A 358 -48.72 -49.09 6.42
C ILE A 358 -47.49 -48.28 6.82
N MET A 359 -47.12 -48.25 8.10
CA MET A 359 -45.90 -47.56 8.57
C MET A 359 -44.64 -48.12 7.91
N ALA A 360 -44.48 -49.44 7.87
CA ALA A 360 -43.35 -50.13 7.27
C ALA A 360 -43.23 -49.81 5.76
N VAL A 361 -44.35 -50.03 5.04
CA VAL A 361 -44.37 -49.80 3.58
C VAL A 361 -44.08 -48.32 3.23
N ALA A 362 -44.74 -47.39 3.92
CA ALA A 362 -44.54 -45.96 3.66
C ALA A 362 -43.15 -45.51 4.05
N GLY A 363 -42.60 -45.92 5.20
CA GLY A 363 -41.23 -45.62 5.63
C GLY A 363 -40.17 -46.13 4.69
N VAL A 364 -40.27 -47.43 4.26
CA VAL A 364 -39.35 -48.04 3.31
C VAL A 364 -39.47 -47.35 1.94
N THR A 365 -40.68 -47.06 1.49
CA THR A 365 -40.88 -46.33 0.21
C THR A 365 -40.20 -44.98 0.20
N LEU A 366 -40.43 -44.16 1.25
CA LEU A 366 -39.79 -42.85 1.40
C LEU A 366 -38.25 -42.98 1.45
N TYR A 367 -37.72 -43.90 2.24
CA TYR A 367 -36.29 -44.17 2.31
C TYR A 367 -35.71 -44.51 0.93
N LEU A 368 -36.33 -45.40 0.18
CA LEU A 368 -35.88 -45.79 -1.16
C LEU A 368 -35.97 -44.63 -2.16
N VAL A 369 -37.02 -43.81 -2.09
CA VAL A 369 -37.20 -42.64 -2.93
C VAL A 369 -36.10 -41.60 -2.63
N PHE A 370 -35.86 -41.28 -1.36
CA PHE A 370 -34.82 -40.30 -0.97
C PHE A 370 -33.43 -40.81 -1.26
N LYS A 371 -33.15 -42.11 -1.08
CA LYS A 371 -31.88 -42.73 -1.45
C LYS A 371 -31.62 -42.64 -2.96
N ARG A 372 -32.67 -42.92 -3.80
CA ARG A 372 -32.54 -42.78 -5.26
C ARG A 372 -32.32 -41.35 -5.76
N LYS A 373 -32.74 -40.36 -4.96
CA LYS A 373 -32.59 -38.95 -5.28
C LYS A 373 -31.34 -38.31 -4.65
N ASP A 374 -30.44 -39.11 -4.04
CA ASP A 374 -29.25 -38.63 -3.30
C ASP A 374 -29.57 -37.57 -2.20
N TRP A 375 -30.72 -37.78 -1.49
CA TRP A 375 -31.12 -36.91 -0.40
C TRP A 375 -30.72 -37.48 0.98
N LEU A 376 -30.24 -38.74 1.04
CA LEU A 376 -29.79 -39.40 2.26
C LEU A 376 -28.33 -39.81 2.18
#